data_7f8b3e730dcea8c31d7e115865b54ff3
#
_entry.id   7f8b3e730dcea8c31d7e115865b54ff3
#
_cell.length_a   1.000
_cell.length_b   1.000
_cell.length_c   1.000
_cell.angle_alpha   90.00
_cell.angle_beta   90.00
_cell.angle_gamma   90.00
#
_symmetry.space_group_name_H-M   'P 1'
#
loop_
_entity.id
_entity.type
_entity.pdbx_description
1 polymer ?
#
loop_
_entity_poly.entity_id
_entity_poly.type
_entity_poly.pdbx_seq_one_letter_code
_entity_poly.pdbx_strand_id
1 'polypeptide(L)'
;MKRFILTLIIVLIAGGLMLDAGIFPFKSHEKTLNNGFKIIAIPLSNPGIVVYYSVVRTGSRDEYEDGHTGFAHFFEHMMFHGTAKYPKAVFEKIVNEMGAETNASTTDDLTKYYLKFAKEDLEKVMELESDRFRNLEYEEQPFKTESGAVYGEYLKGKASPWNLLFESLLFTAFDKHTYKHDTIGFEKDVIAMPTMYEFSKTFFDRYYRPENIVLLVTGDIVPEEVFRLAEKYYSGWEKGYVPPKITVEPEQTGTRAKVVRFKGKTLPLLAIAYKGLHFMPDSKEYVASYILGDIMFESTSDLYTKLVLKEQKVQALFPNFSRNRDPNLNIVIAMVKNQADVDYVRKEIEKTVQKYRTELMDNKKLDALKSNLKYSFLMGLNSAARVANGLTRIIAITGGIDAVDKYYATLATITPEDIKQAAETYFTDKRKTEILVLGE
;
A
#
# COMPACT_ATOMS: atom_id res chain seq x y z
N MET A 1 67.44 4.34 12.64
CA MET A 1 66.46 3.27 12.50
C MET A 1 65.47 3.22 13.71
N LYS A 2 64.71 4.27 14.00
CA LYS A 2 63.70 4.29 15.08
C LYS A 2 62.54 5.28 14.81
N ARG A 3 62.10 5.44 13.55
CA ARG A 3 60.97 6.34 13.22
C ARG A 3 59.97 5.75 12.23
N PHE A 4 59.91 4.42 12.03
CA PHE A 4 59.01 3.81 11.02
C PHE A 4 58.01 2.79 11.62
N ILE A 5 57.86 2.72 12.95
CA ILE A 5 56.97 1.72 13.58
C ILE A 5 55.73 2.36 14.23
N LEU A 6 55.56 3.69 14.20
CA LEU A 6 54.45 4.35 14.91
C LEU A 6 53.28 4.74 13.99
N THR A 7 53.36 4.45 12.67
CA THR A 7 52.29 4.83 11.73
C THR A 7 51.40 3.65 11.28
N LEU A 8 51.66 2.43 11.77
CA LEU A 8 50.93 1.22 11.36
C LEU A 8 49.92 0.72 12.42
N ILE A 9 49.79 1.38 13.56
CA ILE A 9 48.88 0.95 14.64
C ILE A 9 47.59 1.78 14.70
N ILE A 10 47.49 2.90 13.97
CA ILE A 10 46.28 3.76 13.98
C ILE A 10 45.25 3.35 12.91
N VAL A 11 45.56 2.45 11.99
CA VAL A 11 44.62 1.98 10.95
C VAL A 11 43.81 0.75 11.35
N LEU A 12 44.14 0.11 12.48
CA LEU A 12 43.48 -1.14 12.92
C LEU A 12 42.44 -0.97 14.04
N ILE A 13 42.13 0.25 14.49
CA ILE A 13 41.09 0.52 15.50
C ILE A 13 39.84 1.23 14.93
N ALA A 14 39.84 1.58 13.65
CA ALA A 14 38.66 2.13 12.99
C ALA A 14 37.74 1.04 12.36
N GLY A 15 38.01 -0.23 12.58
CA GLY A 15 37.26 -1.37 12.03
C GLY A 15 36.23 -2.00 12.97
N GLY A 16 35.84 -1.35 14.05
CA GLY A 16 35.03 -2.00 15.07
C GLY A 16 33.92 -1.17 15.67
N LEU A 17 33.14 -0.48 14.84
CA LEU A 17 31.78 0.05 15.13
C LEU A 17 31.10 0.41 13.82
N MET A 18 30.96 -0.53 12.91
CA MET A 18 29.81 -0.49 12.00
C MET A 18 28.61 -0.90 12.86
N LEU A 19 28.04 0.04 13.61
CA LEU A 19 26.64 -0.01 13.94
C LEU A 19 25.91 -0.32 12.66
N ASP A 20 25.10 -1.35 12.66
CA ASP A 20 24.26 -1.81 11.57
C ASP A 20 23.35 -0.62 11.18
N ALA A 21 23.89 0.26 10.34
CA ALA A 21 23.14 1.40 9.83
C ALA A 21 22.12 0.79 8.88
N GLY A 22 20.84 0.85 9.27
CA GLY A 22 19.73 0.37 8.46
C GLY A 22 19.80 0.89 7.03
N ILE A 23 19.05 0.30 6.13
CA ILE A 23 19.03 0.74 4.73
C ILE A 23 18.38 2.12 4.54
N PHE A 24 17.45 2.48 5.46
CA PHE A 24 16.76 3.76 5.36
C PHE A 24 17.76 4.90 5.63
N PRO A 25 18.03 5.78 4.66
CA PRO A 25 19.18 6.67 4.71
C PRO A 25 18.95 7.96 5.52
N PHE A 26 17.71 8.18 6.00
CA PHE A 26 17.36 9.42 6.68
C PHE A 26 17.09 9.18 8.16
N LYS A 27 17.50 10.14 8.98
CA LYS A 27 17.17 10.09 10.41
C LYS A 27 15.70 10.39 10.62
N SER A 28 14.98 9.48 11.23
CA SER A 28 13.60 9.67 11.67
C SER A 28 13.55 10.06 13.16
N HIS A 29 12.58 10.90 13.49
CA HIS A 29 12.27 11.29 14.85
C HIS A 29 10.80 10.95 15.12
N GLU A 30 10.53 10.27 16.23
CA GLU A 30 9.18 9.82 16.56
C GLU A 30 8.74 10.33 17.92
N LYS A 31 7.47 10.72 18.04
CA LYS A 31 6.81 11.06 19.31
C LYS A 31 5.40 10.50 19.30
N THR A 32 4.97 9.95 20.43
CA THR A 32 3.57 9.56 20.65
C THR A 32 3.01 10.42 21.76
N LEU A 33 1.87 11.08 21.49
CA LEU A 33 1.18 11.89 22.49
C LEU A 33 0.42 11.01 23.49
N ASN A 34 0.00 11.60 24.62
CA ASN A 34 -0.71 10.87 25.68
C ASN A 34 -2.03 10.24 25.21
N ASN A 35 -2.63 10.79 24.15
CA ASN A 35 -3.84 10.24 23.52
C ASN A 35 -3.55 9.15 22.48
N GLY A 36 -2.31 8.73 22.28
CA GLY A 36 -1.92 7.70 21.34
C GLY A 36 -1.62 8.19 19.92
N PHE A 37 -1.81 9.49 19.64
CA PHE A 37 -1.47 10.06 18.33
C PHE A 37 0.03 10.00 18.10
N LYS A 38 0.45 9.30 17.03
CA LYS A 38 1.87 9.12 16.70
C LYS A 38 2.30 10.10 15.62
N ILE A 39 3.47 10.70 15.81
CA ILE A 39 4.11 11.62 14.88
C ILE A 39 5.46 11.06 14.46
N ILE A 40 5.73 11.07 13.17
CA ILE A 40 7.03 10.72 12.57
C ILE A 40 7.51 11.93 11.77
N ALA A 41 8.65 12.49 12.15
CA ALA A 41 9.28 13.65 11.51
C ALA A 41 10.60 13.22 10.86
N ILE A 42 10.74 13.47 9.55
CA ILE A 42 11.94 13.12 8.77
C ILE A 42 12.47 14.39 8.10
N PRO A 43 13.46 15.06 8.70
CA PRO A 43 14.09 16.22 8.09
C PRO A 43 14.88 15.81 6.85
N LEU A 44 14.70 16.55 5.75
CA LEU A 44 15.33 16.31 4.48
C LEU A 44 15.87 17.62 3.89
N SER A 45 16.94 17.55 3.11
CA SER A 45 17.52 18.70 2.41
C SER A 45 16.68 19.11 1.19
N ASN A 46 15.42 19.48 1.43
CA ASN A 46 14.49 20.01 0.43
C ASN A 46 14.10 21.45 0.81
N PRO A 47 14.93 22.48 0.55
CA PRO A 47 14.73 23.82 1.07
C PRO A 47 13.33 24.37 0.78
N GLY A 48 12.66 24.87 1.81
CA GLY A 48 11.36 25.53 1.74
C GLY A 48 10.16 24.62 1.53
N ILE A 49 10.32 23.31 1.36
CA ILE A 49 9.21 22.37 1.05
C ILE A 49 8.96 21.42 2.21
N VAL A 50 7.71 21.35 2.62
CA VAL A 50 7.20 20.36 3.59
C VAL A 50 6.12 19.51 2.97
N VAL A 51 6.15 18.21 3.28
CA VAL A 51 5.12 17.25 2.91
C VAL A 51 4.56 16.62 4.18
N TYR A 52 3.26 16.70 4.32
CA TYR A 52 2.49 16.31 5.48
C TYR A 52 1.50 15.20 5.08
N TYR A 53 1.56 14.07 5.73
CA TYR A 53 0.64 12.95 5.52
C TYR A 53 -0.09 12.60 6.81
N SER A 54 -1.42 12.61 6.76
CA SER A 54 -2.26 11.95 7.76
C SER A 54 -2.56 10.53 7.27
N VAL A 55 -1.95 9.52 7.89
CA VAL A 55 -2.12 8.12 7.53
C VAL A 55 -3.14 7.49 8.48
N VAL A 56 -4.38 7.37 8.02
CA VAL A 56 -5.43 6.62 8.72
C VAL A 56 -5.20 5.14 8.47
N ARG A 57 -5.05 4.36 9.53
CA ARG A 57 -4.78 2.92 9.49
C ARG A 57 -6.07 2.12 9.29
N THR A 58 -6.91 2.59 8.35
CA THR A 58 -8.21 2.02 7.98
C THR A 58 -8.38 2.12 6.49
N GLY A 59 -8.81 1.03 5.88
CA GLY A 59 -9.16 0.92 4.47
C GLY A 59 -10.35 -0.03 4.29
N SER A 60 -10.58 -0.52 3.06
CA SER A 60 -11.71 -1.42 2.78
C SER A 60 -11.66 -2.74 3.56
N ARG A 61 -10.48 -3.16 4.04
CA ARG A 61 -10.32 -4.27 4.95
C ARG A 61 -11.15 -4.14 6.23
N ASP A 62 -11.31 -2.93 6.72
CA ASP A 62 -11.92 -2.67 8.02
C ASP A 62 -13.46 -2.54 7.94
N GLU A 63 -14.03 -2.74 6.75
CA GLU A 63 -15.47 -2.75 6.45
C GLU A 63 -16.07 -4.14 6.65
N TYR A 64 -16.19 -4.57 7.90
CA TYR A 64 -16.54 -5.95 8.27
C TYR A 64 -18.06 -6.19 8.42
N GLU A 65 -18.87 -5.14 8.38
CA GLU A 65 -20.32 -5.22 8.53
C GLU A 65 -20.98 -5.46 7.18
N ASP A 66 -21.78 -6.51 7.08
CA ASP A 66 -22.51 -6.82 5.85
C ASP A 66 -23.40 -5.65 5.40
N GLY A 67 -23.32 -5.33 4.12
CA GLY A 67 -24.11 -4.25 3.52
C GLY A 67 -23.50 -2.85 3.69
N HIS A 68 -22.29 -2.72 4.24
CA HIS A 68 -21.66 -1.44 4.56
C HIS A 68 -20.25 -1.31 3.94
N THR A 69 -20.05 -1.80 2.72
CA THR A 69 -18.77 -1.65 2.01
C THR A 69 -18.68 -0.33 1.24
N GLY A 70 -17.45 0.17 1.05
CA GLY A 70 -17.17 1.43 0.35
C GLY A 70 -17.04 2.66 1.26
N PHE A 71 -17.19 2.53 2.57
CA PHE A 71 -17.14 3.66 3.50
C PHE A 71 -15.75 4.24 3.72
N ALA A 72 -14.69 3.44 3.63
CA ALA A 72 -13.33 3.95 3.72
C ALA A 72 -13.03 4.93 2.56
N HIS A 73 -13.43 4.57 1.34
CA HIS A 73 -13.32 5.43 0.17
C HIS A 73 -14.31 6.61 0.24
N PHE A 74 -15.52 6.38 0.70
CA PHE A 74 -16.48 7.46 0.93
C PHE A 74 -15.92 8.54 1.87
N PHE A 75 -15.22 8.16 2.95
CA PHE A 75 -14.60 9.12 3.86
C PHE A 75 -13.37 9.81 3.26
N GLU A 76 -12.71 9.21 2.28
CA GLU A 76 -11.71 9.94 1.48
C GLU A 76 -12.33 11.23 0.91
N HIS A 77 -13.55 11.15 0.37
CA HIS A 77 -14.31 12.30 -0.17
C HIS A 77 -14.85 13.20 0.94
N MET A 78 -15.52 12.63 1.92
CA MET A 78 -16.20 13.40 2.97
C MET A 78 -15.25 14.27 3.79
N MET A 79 -14.01 13.86 3.97
CA MET A 79 -13.01 14.65 4.69
C MET A 79 -12.71 16.00 4.04
N PHE A 80 -13.09 16.22 2.78
CA PHE A 80 -12.97 17.52 2.11
C PHE A 80 -14.20 18.41 2.25
N HIS A 81 -15.26 17.97 2.96
CA HIS A 81 -16.45 18.80 3.19
C HIS A 81 -16.26 19.87 4.25
N GLY A 82 -15.19 19.77 5.07
CA GLY A 82 -14.82 20.78 6.05
C GLY A 82 -15.48 20.60 7.41
N THR A 83 -15.46 21.67 8.20
CA THR A 83 -15.95 21.72 9.58
C THR A 83 -16.76 23.02 9.78
N ALA A 84 -17.41 23.18 10.94
CA ALA A 84 -18.04 24.46 11.29
C ALA A 84 -17.04 25.62 11.30
N LYS A 85 -15.79 25.38 11.73
CA LYS A 85 -14.73 26.40 11.74
C LYS A 85 -14.17 26.71 10.35
N TYR A 86 -14.00 25.68 9.54
CA TYR A 86 -13.45 25.73 8.19
C TYR A 86 -14.37 25.00 7.21
N PRO A 87 -15.52 25.60 6.82
CA PRO A 87 -16.36 25.06 5.76
C PRO A 87 -15.58 24.83 4.47
N LYS A 88 -16.00 23.89 3.62
CA LYS A 88 -15.32 23.47 2.40
C LYS A 88 -14.70 24.63 1.59
N ALA A 89 -15.50 25.64 1.28
CA ALA A 89 -15.04 26.80 0.50
C ALA A 89 -13.94 27.61 1.21
N VAL A 90 -13.98 27.67 2.55
CA VAL A 90 -12.95 28.36 3.36
C VAL A 90 -11.68 27.54 3.39
N PHE A 91 -11.77 26.22 3.59
CA PHE A 91 -10.64 25.31 3.54
C PHE A 91 -9.93 25.37 2.17
N GLU A 92 -10.68 25.22 1.09
CA GLU A 92 -10.17 25.28 -0.28
C GLU A 92 -9.49 26.64 -0.58
N LYS A 93 -10.10 27.74 -0.13
CA LYS A 93 -9.51 29.08 -0.28
C LYS A 93 -8.15 29.19 0.43
N ILE A 94 -8.07 28.74 1.69
CA ILE A 94 -6.81 28.81 2.46
C ILE A 94 -5.73 27.95 1.80
N VAL A 95 -6.06 26.71 1.38
CA VAL A 95 -5.12 25.82 0.69
C VAL A 95 -4.61 26.44 -0.61
N ASN A 96 -5.50 27.06 -1.39
CA ASN A 96 -5.13 27.74 -2.63
C ASN A 96 -4.25 28.98 -2.38
N GLU A 97 -4.55 29.77 -1.35
CA GLU A 97 -3.77 30.97 -0.97
C GLU A 97 -2.35 30.59 -0.52
N MET A 98 -2.18 29.44 0.14
CA MET A 98 -0.86 28.89 0.49
C MET A 98 -0.12 28.29 -0.73
N GLY A 99 -0.78 28.15 -1.89
CA GLY A 99 -0.22 27.44 -3.04
C GLY A 99 0.05 25.96 -2.75
N ALA A 100 -0.67 25.38 -1.79
CA ALA A 100 -0.48 24.01 -1.36
C ALA A 100 -1.14 23.03 -2.33
N GLU A 101 -0.46 21.89 -2.57
CA GLU A 101 -1.01 20.73 -3.26
C GLU A 101 -1.64 19.81 -2.21
N THR A 102 -2.90 19.40 -2.40
CA THR A 102 -3.58 18.44 -1.52
C THR A 102 -4.27 17.34 -2.31
N ASN A 103 -4.29 16.13 -1.77
CA ASN A 103 -5.05 15.01 -2.30
C ASN A 103 -5.22 13.93 -1.23
N ALA A 104 -5.95 12.86 -1.57
CA ALA A 104 -6.12 11.69 -0.73
C ALA A 104 -6.12 10.41 -1.58
N SER A 105 -6.04 9.26 -0.95
CA SER A 105 -6.27 7.96 -1.59
C SER A 105 -6.56 6.88 -0.57
N THR A 106 -7.44 5.95 -0.94
CA THR A 106 -7.82 4.77 -0.15
C THR A 106 -7.30 3.49 -0.80
N THR A 107 -6.88 2.56 0.01
CA THR A 107 -6.54 1.19 -0.37
C THR A 107 -7.23 0.21 0.58
N ASP A 108 -6.89 -1.06 0.45
CA ASP A 108 -7.36 -2.12 1.35
C ASP A 108 -7.02 -1.88 2.83
N ASP A 109 -5.82 -1.36 3.16
CA ASP A 109 -5.33 -1.25 4.55
C ASP A 109 -5.16 0.18 5.06
N LEU A 110 -5.37 1.19 4.23
CA LEU A 110 -5.18 2.59 4.63
C LEU A 110 -5.99 3.57 3.80
N THR A 111 -6.32 4.68 4.44
CA THR A 111 -6.69 5.94 3.80
C THR A 111 -5.66 6.99 4.17
N LYS A 112 -5.12 7.70 3.20
CA LYS A 112 -4.12 8.76 3.43
C LYS A 112 -4.56 10.07 2.83
N TYR A 113 -4.28 11.13 3.56
CA TYR A 113 -4.48 12.51 3.14
C TYR A 113 -3.15 13.21 3.16
N TYR A 114 -2.87 14.06 2.18
CA TYR A 114 -1.60 14.79 2.18
C TYR A 114 -1.73 16.22 1.72
N LEU A 115 -0.80 17.04 2.24
CA LEU A 115 -0.52 18.38 1.75
C LEU A 115 0.98 18.51 1.48
N LYS A 116 1.30 19.26 0.42
CA LYS A 116 2.65 19.72 0.11
C LYS A 116 2.62 21.22 0.00
N PHE A 117 3.45 21.91 0.78
CA PHE A 117 3.35 23.35 0.98
C PHE A 117 4.70 23.97 1.37
N ALA A 118 4.75 25.30 1.44
CA ALA A 118 5.92 26.05 1.92
C ALA A 118 6.07 25.89 3.44
N LYS A 119 7.29 25.76 3.94
CA LYS A 119 7.56 25.47 5.36
C LYS A 119 6.98 26.50 6.35
N GLU A 120 6.80 27.71 5.91
CA GLU A 120 6.21 28.81 6.68
C GLU A 120 4.75 28.53 7.05
N ASP A 121 4.07 27.67 6.30
CA ASP A 121 2.67 27.33 6.49
C ASP A 121 2.45 26.13 7.40
N LEU A 122 3.51 25.52 7.96
CA LEU A 122 3.41 24.29 8.76
C LEU A 122 2.40 24.39 9.91
N GLU A 123 2.43 25.49 10.66
CA GLU A 123 1.51 25.70 11.77
C GLU A 123 0.06 25.83 11.28
N LYS A 124 -0.16 26.55 10.17
CA LYS A 124 -1.49 26.72 9.58
C LYS A 124 -2.05 25.39 9.06
N VAL A 125 -1.23 24.58 8.43
CA VAL A 125 -1.62 23.24 7.98
C VAL A 125 -1.98 22.35 9.17
N MET A 126 -1.19 22.35 10.25
CA MET A 126 -1.52 21.58 11.46
C MET A 126 -2.83 22.02 12.11
N GLU A 127 -3.11 23.32 12.12
CA GLU A 127 -4.39 23.86 12.59
C GLU A 127 -5.57 23.34 11.76
N LEU A 128 -5.46 23.45 10.43
CA LEU A 128 -6.51 23.00 9.50
C LEU A 128 -6.75 21.49 9.59
N GLU A 129 -5.68 20.71 9.53
CA GLU A 129 -5.78 19.24 9.53
C GLU A 129 -6.28 18.70 10.87
N SER A 130 -5.80 19.25 12.00
CA SER A 130 -6.29 18.82 13.31
C SER A 130 -7.77 19.11 13.51
N ASP A 131 -8.26 20.23 12.98
CA ASP A 131 -9.68 20.57 13.03
C ASP A 131 -10.50 19.63 12.13
N ARG A 132 -10.05 19.42 10.89
CA ARG A 132 -10.69 18.54 9.91
C ARG A 132 -10.84 17.11 10.43
N PHE A 133 -9.80 16.57 11.04
CA PHE A 133 -9.79 15.18 11.54
C PHE A 133 -10.59 14.99 12.85
N ARG A 134 -10.81 16.05 13.61
CA ARG A 134 -11.53 15.98 14.90
C ARG A 134 -12.98 16.42 14.80
N ASN A 135 -13.26 17.37 13.95
CA ASN A 135 -14.50 18.14 13.94
C ASN A 135 -15.19 18.10 12.57
N LEU A 136 -14.94 17.06 11.76
CA LEU A 136 -15.66 16.87 10.50
C LEU A 136 -17.17 16.93 10.76
N GLU A 137 -17.85 17.81 10.07
CA GLU A 137 -19.30 18.02 10.20
C GLU A 137 -19.95 18.09 8.83
N TYR A 138 -21.01 17.36 8.66
CA TYR A 138 -21.80 17.34 7.44
C TYR A 138 -23.26 16.99 7.74
N GLU A 139 -24.15 17.58 6.96
CA GLU A 139 -25.57 17.29 6.98
C GLU A 139 -25.94 16.10 6.09
N GLU A 140 -27.14 15.60 6.22
CA GLU A 140 -27.63 14.45 5.44
C GLU A 140 -27.66 14.71 3.94
N GLN A 141 -27.96 15.94 3.52
CA GLN A 141 -28.02 16.26 2.09
C GLN A 141 -26.64 16.28 1.39
N PRO A 142 -25.58 16.90 1.93
CA PRO A 142 -24.22 16.74 1.46
C PRO A 142 -23.75 15.29 1.43
N PHE A 143 -24.06 14.50 2.47
CA PHE A 143 -23.79 13.07 2.51
C PHE A 143 -24.45 12.32 1.33
N LYS A 144 -25.73 12.53 1.06
CA LYS A 144 -26.44 11.92 -0.07
C LYS A 144 -25.84 12.33 -1.41
N THR A 145 -25.45 13.59 -1.55
CA THR A 145 -24.82 14.10 -2.76
C THR A 145 -23.49 13.40 -3.04
N GLU A 146 -22.65 13.28 -2.00
CA GLU A 146 -21.34 12.61 -2.12
C GLU A 146 -21.49 11.10 -2.35
N SER A 147 -22.46 10.45 -1.70
CA SER A 147 -22.81 9.04 -2.01
C SER A 147 -23.17 8.85 -3.47
N GLY A 148 -23.87 9.80 -4.06
CA GLY A 148 -24.17 9.82 -5.51
C GLY A 148 -22.93 9.97 -6.37
N ALA A 149 -21.94 10.77 -5.95
CA ALA A 149 -20.66 10.90 -6.65
C ALA A 149 -19.87 9.58 -6.62
N VAL A 150 -19.77 8.92 -5.46
CA VAL A 150 -19.14 7.60 -5.30
C VAL A 150 -19.82 6.54 -6.17
N TYR A 151 -21.17 6.55 -6.27
CA TYR A 151 -21.89 5.67 -7.19
C TYR A 151 -21.57 5.99 -8.66
N GLY A 152 -21.43 7.26 -9.00
CA GLY A 152 -20.97 7.68 -10.33
C GLY A 152 -19.59 7.14 -10.69
N GLU A 153 -18.67 7.14 -9.73
CA GLU A 153 -17.34 6.53 -9.89
C GLU A 153 -17.41 5.01 -10.04
N TYR A 154 -18.25 4.34 -9.25
CA TYR A 154 -18.51 2.91 -9.41
C TYR A 154 -18.97 2.58 -10.84
N LEU A 155 -19.96 3.33 -11.37
CA LEU A 155 -20.46 3.15 -12.75
C LEU A 155 -19.36 3.41 -13.80
N LYS A 156 -18.54 4.45 -13.60
CA LYS A 156 -17.37 4.72 -14.44
C LYS A 156 -16.38 3.56 -14.40
N GLY A 157 -16.15 3.01 -13.21
CA GLY A 157 -15.30 1.84 -13.01
C GLY A 157 -15.78 0.60 -13.78
N LYS A 158 -17.08 0.38 -13.88
CA LYS A 158 -17.67 -0.73 -14.67
C LYS A 158 -17.33 -0.68 -16.17
N ALA A 159 -16.96 0.46 -16.71
CA ALA A 159 -16.50 0.61 -18.08
C ALA A 159 -15.03 0.16 -18.28
N SER A 160 -14.36 -0.31 -17.23
CA SER A 160 -12.99 -0.80 -17.27
C SER A 160 -12.93 -2.33 -17.18
N PRO A 161 -12.30 -3.02 -18.16
CA PRO A 161 -12.10 -4.46 -18.06
C PRO A 161 -11.14 -4.84 -16.90
N TRP A 162 -10.31 -3.90 -16.46
CA TRP A 162 -9.42 -4.08 -15.30
C TRP A 162 -10.20 -4.14 -13.98
N ASN A 163 -11.18 -3.27 -13.79
CA ASN A 163 -12.02 -3.30 -12.59
C ASN A 163 -12.83 -4.60 -12.55
N LEU A 164 -13.39 -5.04 -13.70
CA LEU A 164 -14.07 -6.34 -13.79
C LEU A 164 -13.14 -7.50 -13.44
N LEU A 165 -11.85 -7.44 -13.86
CA LEU A 165 -10.85 -8.44 -13.52
C LEU A 165 -10.63 -8.50 -12.00
N PHE A 166 -10.32 -7.36 -11.36
CA PHE A 166 -10.03 -7.31 -9.93
C PHE A 166 -11.26 -7.64 -9.07
N GLU A 167 -12.43 -7.08 -9.37
CA GLU A 167 -13.68 -7.41 -8.66
C GLU A 167 -13.95 -8.92 -8.74
N SER A 168 -13.86 -9.51 -9.94
CA SER A 168 -14.08 -10.94 -10.12
C SER A 168 -13.03 -11.79 -9.41
N LEU A 169 -11.77 -11.34 -9.40
CA LEU A 169 -10.67 -12.05 -8.74
C LEU A 169 -10.87 -12.07 -7.23
N LEU A 170 -11.08 -10.91 -6.61
CA LEU A 170 -11.25 -10.80 -5.16
C LEU A 170 -12.49 -11.58 -4.71
N PHE A 171 -13.62 -11.41 -5.41
CA PHE A 171 -14.86 -12.13 -5.10
C PHE A 171 -14.71 -13.65 -5.21
N THR A 172 -13.90 -14.15 -6.16
CA THR A 172 -13.67 -15.59 -6.36
C THR A 172 -12.64 -16.14 -5.38
N ALA A 173 -11.62 -15.36 -5.03
CA ALA A 173 -10.51 -15.80 -4.18
C ALA A 173 -10.89 -15.85 -2.69
N PHE A 174 -11.76 -14.95 -2.22
CA PHE A 174 -12.10 -14.83 -0.81
C PHE A 174 -13.55 -15.27 -0.54
N ASP A 175 -13.75 -16.06 0.52
CA ASP A 175 -15.06 -16.50 0.97
C ASP A 175 -15.60 -15.62 2.12
N LYS A 176 -14.74 -15.28 3.09
CA LYS A 176 -15.11 -14.66 4.36
C LYS A 176 -14.37 -13.36 4.68
N HIS A 177 -13.10 -13.27 4.28
CA HIS A 177 -12.29 -12.09 4.59
C HIS A 177 -12.78 -10.86 3.81
N THR A 178 -12.67 -9.70 4.41
CA THR A 178 -13.09 -8.41 3.81
C THR A 178 -12.30 -8.03 2.55
N TYR A 179 -11.12 -8.59 2.30
CA TYR A 179 -10.43 -8.47 1.00
C TYR A 179 -11.21 -9.06 -0.18
N LYS A 180 -12.42 -9.56 0.06
CA LYS A 180 -13.36 -10.00 -0.98
C LYS A 180 -13.89 -8.87 -1.87
N HIS A 181 -13.84 -7.64 -1.42
CA HIS A 181 -14.21 -6.44 -2.19
C HIS A 181 -13.05 -5.47 -2.29
N ASP A 182 -13.11 -4.61 -3.27
CA ASP A 182 -12.19 -3.49 -3.44
C ASP A 182 -12.60 -2.25 -2.62
N THR A 183 -11.89 -1.16 -2.77
CA THR A 183 -12.10 0.07 -2.01
C THR A 183 -13.43 0.76 -2.28
N ILE A 184 -13.99 0.58 -3.49
CA ILE A 184 -15.29 1.20 -3.82
C ILE A 184 -16.48 0.44 -3.23
N GLY A 185 -16.27 -0.80 -2.81
CA GLY A 185 -17.29 -1.65 -2.20
C GLY A 185 -18.12 -2.45 -3.21
N PHE A 186 -19.07 -3.24 -2.69
CA PHE A 186 -20.02 -3.97 -3.51
C PHE A 186 -21.09 -3.05 -4.10
N GLU A 187 -21.51 -3.31 -5.33
CA GLU A 187 -22.55 -2.51 -6.03
C GLU A 187 -23.80 -2.27 -5.19
N LYS A 188 -24.31 -3.33 -4.57
CA LYS A 188 -25.53 -3.25 -3.75
C LYS A 188 -25.39 -2.29 -2.57
N ASP A 189 -24.17 -2.23 -1.96
CA ASP A 189 -23.89 -1.42 -0.79
C ASP A 189 -23.71 0.04 -1.21
N VAL A 190 -23.01 0.29 -2.31
CA VAL A 190 -22.82 1.64 -2.86
C VAL A 190 -24.16 2.24 -3.32
N ILE A 191 -25.06 1.44 -3.92
CA ILE A 191 -26.42 1.87 -4.26
C ILE A 191 -27.22 2.24 -3.01
N ALA A 192 -27.08 1.47 -1.93
CA ALA A 192 -27.80 1.68 -0.69
C ALA A 192 -27.19 2.79 0.20
N MET A 193 -25.93 3.18 -0.05
CA MET A 193 -25.16 4.14 0.76
C MET A 193 -25.92 5.45 1.08
N PRO A 194 -26.70 6.08 0.15
CA PRO A 194 -27.45 7.30 0.47
C PRO A 194 -28.43 7.17 1.65
N THR A 195 -28.79 5.95 2.06
CA THR A 195 -29.67 5.68 3.21
C THR A 195 -28.93 5.47 4.52
N MET A 196 -27.59 5.50 4.52
CA MET A 196 -26.73 5.09 5.65
C MET A 196 -26.06 6.27 6.36
N TYR A 197 -26.75 7.41 6.44
CA TYR A 197 -26.20 8.63 7.06
C TYR A 197 -25.75 8.41 8.51
N GLU A 198 -26.56 7.75 9.34
CA GLU A 198 -26.20 7.48 10.73
C GLU A 198 -25.05 6.46 10.85
N PHE A 199 -24.99 5.49 9.94
CA PHE A 199 -23.84 4.58 9.91
C PHE A 199 -22.55 5.31 9.56
N SER A 200 -22.60 6.30 8.65
CA SER A 200 -21.42 7.09 8.29
C SER A 200 -20.79 7.77 9.51
N LYS A 201 -21.61 8.33 10.42
CA LYS A 201 -21.12 8.90 11.66
C LYS A 201 -20.44 7.85 12.55
N THR A 202 -21.09 6.67 12.66
CA THR A 202 -20.53 5.54 13.39
C THR A 202 -19.17 5.11 12.83
N PHE A 203 -19.03 5.07 11.51
CA PHE A 203 -17.76 4.74 10.85
C PHE A 203 -16.68 5.78 11.16
N PHE A 204 -17.01 7.07 11.02
CA PHE A 204 -16.08 8.16 11.36
C PHE A 204 -15.64 8.09 12.82
N ASP A 205 -16.57 7.98 13.74
CA ASP A 205 -16.30 7.91 15.18
C ASP A 205 -15.46 6.69 15.57
N ARG A 206 -15.58 5.60 14.84
CA ARG A 206 -14.83 4.37 15.09
C ARG A 206 -13.37 4.48 14.62
N TYR A 207 -13.14 5.02 13.43
CA TYR A 207 -11.86 4.91 12.75
C TYR A 207 -11.01 6.17 12.76
N TYR A 208 -11.63 7.34 12.83
CA TYR A 208 -10.92 8.62 12.89
C TYR A 208 -10.61 8.98 14.34
N ARG A 209 -9.69 8.23 14.92
CA ARG A 209 -9.24 8.35 16.32
C ARG A 209 -7.72 8.51 16.37
N PRO A 210 -7.17 9.22 17.37
CA PRO A 210 -5.75 9.51 17.45
C PRO A 210 -4.86 8.26 17.44
N GLU A 211 -5.29 7.16 18.09
CA GLU A 211 -4.54 5.90 18.14
C GLU A 211 -4.48 5.17 16.78
N ASN A 212 -5.39 5.49 15.88
CA ASN A 212 -5.49 4.87 14.55
C ASN A 212 -4.87 5.72 13.43
N ILE A 213 -4.31 6.88 13.76
CA ILE A 213 -3.74 7.80 12.78
C ILE A 213 -2.29 8.10 13.12
N VAL A 214 -1.44 8.05 12.09
CA VAL A 214 -0.04 8.44 12.18
C VAL A 214 0.19 9.66 11.31
N LEU A 215 0.72 10.71 11.92
CA LEU A 215 1.20 11.89 11.21
C LEU A 215 2.63 11.65 10.73
N LEU A 216 2.86 11.76 9.43
CA LEU A 216 4.19 11.75 8.84
C LEU A 216 4.49 13.12 8.22
N VAL A 217 5.55 13.78 8.71
CA VAL A 217 6.01 15.07 8.17
C VAL A 217 7.43 14.91 7.66
N THR A 218 7.67 15.29 6.40
CA THR A 218 8.98 15.18 5.75
C THR A 218 9.36 16.48 5.04
N GLY A 219 10.64 16.78 4.92
CA GLY A 219 11.12 17.96 4.18
C GLY A 219 11.95 18.93 5.01
N ASP A 220 11.83 20.21 4.71
CA ASP A 220 12.56 21.30 5.42
C ASP A 220 11.88 21.60 6.76
N ILE A 221 12.13 20.76 7.76
CA ILE A 221 11.50 20.80 9.07
C ILE A 221 12.51 20.69 10.21
N VAL A 222 12.14 21.23 11.36
CA VAL A 222 12.77 21.01 12.66
C VAL A 222 11.88 20.07 13.46
N PRO A 223 12.32 18.84 13.80
CA PRO A 223 11.48 17.84 14.47
C PRO A 223 10.84 18.33 15.77
N GLU A 224 11.57 19.09 16.57
CA GLU A 224 11.10 19.65 17.84
C GLU A 224 9.91 20.61 17.61
N GLU A 225 9.95 21.39 16.53
CA GLU A 225 8.86 22.29 16.15
C GLU A 225 7.63 21.49 15.68
N VAL A 226 7.82 20.45 14.85
CA VAL A 226 6.75 19.54 14.44
C VAL A 226 6.06 18.94 15.68
N PHE A 227 6.84 18.47 16.67
CA PHE A 227 6.29 17.88 17.89
C PHE A 227 5.57 18.90 18.77
N ARG A 228 6.10 20.11 18.91
CA ARG A 228 5.46 21.18 19.66
C ARG A 228 4.11 21.57 19.06
N LEU A 229 4.04 21.71 17.74
CA LEU A 229 2.81 22.02 17.03
C LEU A 229 1.81 20.85 17.09
N ALA A 230 2.27 19.62 16.90
CA ALA A 230 1.41 18.45 17.04
C ALA A 230 0.82 18.34 18.46
N GLU A 231 1.60 18.61 19.50
CA GLU A 231 1.09 18.65 20.88
C GLU A 231 0.05 19.75 21.07
N LYS A 232 0.29 20.94 20.53
CA LYS A 232 -0.66 22.07 20.58
C LYS A 232 -2.01 21.74 19.96
N TYR A 233 -2.02 21.10 18.79
CA TYR A 233 -3.24 20.92 17.99
C TYR A 233 -3.92 19.57 18.16
N TYR A 234 -3.18 18.49 18.49
CA TYR A 234 -3.71 17.14 18.53
C TYR A 234 -3.87 16.54 19.94
N SER A 235 -3.26 17.12 21.00
CA SER A 235 -3.31 16.55 22.36
C SER A 235 -4.71 16.45 22.94
N GLY A 236 -5.61 17.38 22.58
CA GLY A 236 -7.02 17.36 23.03
C GLY A 236 -7.94 16.45 22.22
N TRP A 237 -7.41 15.63 21.30
CA TRP A 237 -8.22 14.67 20.56
C TRP A 237 -8.52 13.44 21.42
N GLU A 238 -9.80 13.07 21.54
CA GLU A 238 -10.25 12.01 22.43
C GLU A 238 -9.90 10.63 21.87
N LYS A 239 -9.43 9.76 22.78
CA LYS A 239 -9.21 8.33 22.52
C LYS A 239 -10.52 7.60 22.27
N GLY A 240 -10.43 6.43 21.66
CA GLY A 240 -11.61 5.59 21.47
C GLY A 240 -11.48 4.56 20.37
N TYR A 241 -10.31 4.39 19.78
CA TYR A 241 -10.13 3.38 18.74
C TYR A 241 -10.24 1.95 19.30
N VAL A 242 -11.12 1.17 18.68
CA VAL A 242 -11.23 -0.27 18.93
C VAL A 242 -10.98 -0.98 17.60
N PRO A 243 -9.90 -1.79 17.50
CA PRO A 243 -9.63 -2.54 16.27
C PRO A 243 -10.79 -3.48 15.91
N PRO A 244 -11.23 -3.50 14.64
CA PRO A 244 -12.27 -4.42 14.21
C PRO A 244 -11.77 -5.86 14.25
N LYS A 245 -12.68 -6.80 14.52
CA LYS A 245 -12.40 -8.23 14.43
C LYS A 245 -12.71 -8.69 13.00
N ILE A 246 -11.68 -8.80 12.18
CA ILE A 246 -11.81 -9.28 10.81
C ILE A 246 -11.90 -10.80 10.81
N THR A 247 -12.84 -11.34 10.05
CA THR A 247 -13.01 -12.78 9.91
C THR A 247 -11.83 -13.37 9.14
N VAL A 248 -11.19 -14.37 9.70
CA VAL A 248 -10.08 -15.08 9.06
C VAL A 248 -10.59 -15.83 7.82
N GLU A 249 -9.90 -15.70 6.72
CA GLU A 249 -10.21 -16.44 5.50
C GLU A 249 -9.92 -17.93 5.70
N PRO A 250 -10.87 -18.83 5.38
CA PRO A 250 -10.62 -20.27 5.43
C PRO A 250 -9.60 -20.71 4.38
N GLU A 251 -8.94 -21.83 4.64
CA GLU A 251 -8.03 -22.41 3.67
C GLU A 251 -8.78 -22.86 2.41
N GLN A 252 -8.22 -22.55 1.26
CA GLN A 252 -8.72 -22.99 -0.03
C GLN A 252 -8.34 -24.45 -0.27
N THR A 253 -9.26 -25.26 -0.75
CA THR A 253 -9.07 -26.71 -0.94
C THR A 253 -8.65 -27.12 -2.35
N GLY A 254 -8.78 -26.21 -3.33
CA GLY A 254 -8.43 -26.48 -4.73
C GLY A 254 -8.42 -25.22 -5.57
N THR A 255 -8.01 -25.32 -6.82
CA THR A 255 -8.01 -24.21 -7.77
C THR A 255 -9.43 -23.67 -7.99
N ARG A 256 -9.56 -22.34 -7.96
CA ARG A 256 -10.78 -21.63 -8.38
C ARG A 256 -10.52 -20.97 -9.73
N ALA A 257 -11.47 -21.08 -10.66
CA ALA A 257 -11.32 -20.45 -11.97
C ALA A 257 -12.66 -19.90 -12.47
N LYS A 258 -12.60 -18.75 -13.13
CA LYS A 258 -13.78 -18.12 -13.74
C LYS A 258 -13.41 -17.40 -15.01
N VAL A 259 -14.25 -17.53 -16.04
CA VAL A 259 -14.20 -16.69 -17.24
C VAL A 259 -15.33 -15.68 -17.15
N VAL A 260 -15.01 -14.41 -17.35
CA VAL A 260 -15.97 -13.31 -17.33
C VAL A 260 -15.96 -12.57 -18.67
N ARG A 261 -17.13 -12.05 -19.08
CA ARG A 261 -17.30 -11.31 -20.31
C ARG A 261 -17.40 -9.82 -20.01
N PHE A 262 -16.56 -9.05 -20.67
CA PHE A 262 -16.62 -7.59 -20.63
C PHE A 262 -17.47 -7.10 -21.79
N LYS A 263 -18.45 -6.25 -21.51
CA LYS A 263 -19.31 -5.62 -22.55
C LYS A 263 -18.50 -4.57 -23.31
N GLY A 264 -17.76 -5.00 -24.30
CA GLY A 264 -16.95 -4.13 -25.14
C GLY A 264 -15.66 -4.79 -25.60
N LYS A 265 -14.90 -4.06 -26.41
CA LYS A 265 -13.61 -4.56 -26.93
C LYS A 265 -12.52 -4.45 -25.85
N THR A 266 -11.85 -5.55 -25.60
CA THR A 266 -10.62 -5.60 -24.78
C THR A 266 -9.72 -6.74 -25.26
N LEU A 267 -8.43 -6.62 -25.02
CA LEU A 267 -7.55 -7.78 -25.10
C LEU A 267 -7.89 -8.73 -23.94
N PRO A 268 -7.73 -10.04 -24.12
CA PRO A 268 -7.84 -11.01 -23.03
C PRO A 268 -6.95 -10.62 -21.84
N LEU A 269 -7.52 -10.50 -20.64
CA LEU A 269 -6.80 -10.30 -19.41
C LEU A 269 -6.82 -11.58 -18.60
N LEU A 270 -5.65 -12.19 -18.41
CA LEU A 270 -5.47 -13.39 -17.59
C LEU A 270 -4.81 -13.00 -16.29
N ALA A 271 -5.50 -13.19 -15.16
CA ALA A 271 -4.93 -13.09 -13.83
C ALA A 271 -4.85 -14.46 -13.19
N ILE A 272 -3.65 -14.83 -12.70
CA ILE A 272 -3.43 -16.02 -11.88
C ILE A 272 -2.92 -15.54 -10.53
N ALA A 273 -3.63 -15.87 -9.46
CA ALA A 273 -3.35 -15.42 -8.12
C ALA A 273 -3.16 -16.60 -7.18
N TYR A 274 -2.30 -16.44 -6.19
CA TYR A 274 -2.06 -17.42 -5.13
C TYR A 274 -2.26 -16.74 -3.78
N LYS A 275 -2.97 -17.37 -2.84
CA LYS A 275 -3.08 -16.88 -1.46
C LYS A 275 -1.70 -16.85 -0.81
N GLY A 276 -1.22 -15.65 -0.48
CA GLY A 276 0.06 -15.38 0.14
C GLY A 276 -0.01 -15.22 1.65
N LEU A 277 0.95 -14.52 2.19
CA LEU A 277 1.12 -14.20 3.62
C LEU A 277 0.74 -12.74 3.90
N HIS A 278 0.50 -12.43 5.18
CA HIS A 278 0.49 -11.05 5.65
C HIS A 278 1.92 -10.49 5.72
N PHE A 279 2.05 -9.18 5.84
CA PHE A 279 3.36 -8.52 5.89
C PHE A 279 4.14 -8.89 7.16
N MET A 280 5.27 -9.56 6.99
CA MET A 280 6.21 -9.97 8.05
C MET A 280 7.64 -9.65 7.61
N PRO A 281 8.15 -8.44 7.85
CA PRO A 281 9.43 -7.97 7.31
C PRO A 281 10.65 -8.74 7.82
N ASP A 282 10.56 -9.38 8.97
CA ASP A 282 11.59 -10.19 9.61
C ASP A 282 11.46 -11.70 9.34
N SER A 283 10.47 -12.12 8.55
CA SER A 283 10.29 -13.52 8.15
C SER A 283 10.94 -13.80 6.81
N LYS A 284 11.89 -14.73 6.77
CA LYS A 284 12.46 -15.23 5.51
C LYS A 284 11.42 -15.81 4.59
N GLU A 285 10.46 -16.54 5.13
CA GLU A 285 9.37 -17.16 4.40
C GLU A 285 8.53 -16.12 3.66
N TYR A 286 8.15 -15.03 4.36
CA TYR A 286 7.43 -13.91 3.76
C TYR A 286 8.28 -13.23 2.67
N VAL A 287 9.52 -12.85 2.98
CA VAL A 287 10.38 -12.11 2.06
C VAL A 287 10.68 -12.94 0.81
N ALA A 288 10.98 -14.24 0.96
CA ALA A 288 11.20 -15.14 -0.18
C ALA A 288 9.94 -15.27 -1.04
N SER A 289 8.75 -15.46 -0.42
CA SER A 289 7.48 -15.51 -1.14
C SER A 289 7.17 -14.22 -1.89
N TYR A 290 7.45 -13.08 -1.28
CA TYR A 290 7.19 -11.75 -1.86
C TYR A 290 8.05 -11.49 -3.10
N ILE A 291 9.38 -11.73 -3.03
CA ILE A 291 10.31 -11.46 -4.13
C ILE A 291 10.18 -12.47 -5.29
N LEU A 292 9.44 -13.57 -5.12
CA LEU A 292 9.12 -14.47 -6.24
C LEU A 292 8.34 -13.75 -7.35
N GLY A 293 7.57 -12.72 -7.04
CA GLY A 293 6.93 -11.85 -8.04
C GLY A 293 7.95 -11.23 -9.00
N ASP A 294 8.99 -10.60 -8.41
CA ASP A 294 10.07 -9.99 -9.19
C ASP A 294 10.85 -11.02 -9.99
N ILE A 295 11.17 -12.16 -9.37
CA ILE A 295 11.95 -13.24 -10.00
C ILE A 295 11.22 -13.83 -11.22
N MET A 296 9.92 -14.10 -11.08
CA MET A 296 9.17 -14.86 -12.08
C MET A 296 8.53 -13.98 -13.15
N PHE A 297 8.10 -12.76 -12.82
CA PHE A 297 7.12 -12.04 -13.62
C PHE A 297 7.50 -10.58 -13.96
N GLU A 298 8.49 -9.98 -13.28
CA GLU A 298 8.96 -8.64 -13.60
C GLU A 298 9.67 -8.57 -14.97
N SER A 299 9.84 -7.37 -15.46
CA SER A 299 10.41 -7.06 -16.78
C SER A 299 11.81 -7.65 -17.02
N THR A 300 12.53 -8.01 -15.96
CA THR A 300 13.84 -8.66 -16.00
C THR A 300 13.77 -10.19 -16.05
N SER A 301 12.57 -10.77 -15.91
CA SER A 301 12.38 -12.23 -15.85
C SER A 301 12.55 -12.90 -17.21
N ASP A 302 12.91 -14.20 -17.16
CA ASP A 302 13.00 -15.04 -18.37
C ASP A 302 11.63 -15.13 -19.07
N LEU A 303 10.53 -15.17 -18.30
CA LEU A 303 9.16 -15.25 -18.83
C LEU A 303 8.75 -13.97 -19.56
N TYR A 304 9.03 -12.79 -18.98
CA TYR A 304 8.77 -11.52 -19.63
C TYR A 304 9.54 -11.42 -20.94
N THR A 305 10.83 -11.72 -20.92
CA THR A 305 11.67 -11.73 -22.11
C THR A 305 11.11 -12.62 -23.21
N LYS A 306 10.62 -13.81 -22.83
CA LYS A 306 10.01 -14.76 -23.75
C LYS A 306 8.71 -14.24 -24.36
N LEU A 307 7.71 -13.97 -23.50
CA LEU A 307 6.34 -13.72 -23.94
C LEU A 307 6.12 -12.31 -24.48
N VAL A 308 6.80 -11.29 -23.90
CA VAL A 308 6.61 -9.88 -24.27
C VAL A 308 7.60 -9.44 -25.34
N LEU A 309 8.90 -9.72 -25.16
CA LEU A 309 9.94 -9.17 -26.05
C LEU A 309 10.15 -10.05 -27.28
N LYS A 310 10.30 -11.37 -27.13
CA LYS A 310 10.64 -12.28 -28.25
C LYS A 310 9.42 -12.75 -29.03
N GLU A 311 8.47 -13.39 -28.36
CA GLU A 311 7.30 -13.98 -29.01
C GLU A 311 6.17 -12.96 -29.25
N GLN A 312 6.18 -11.86 -28.52
CA GLN A 312 5.21 -10.76 -28.62
C GLN A 312 3.74 -11.21 -28.51
N LYS A 313 3.48 -12.32 -27.80
CA LYS A 313 2.13 -12.84 -27.56
C LYS A 313 1.40 -12.09 -26.44
N VAL A 314 2.14 -11.43 -25.56
CA VAL A 314 1.65 -10.68 -24.43
C VAL A 314 2.02 -9.21 -24.60
N GLN A 315 1.06 -8.32 -24.40
CA GLN A 315 1.29 -6.87 -24.45
C GLN A 315 1.88 -6.35 -23.14
N ALA A 316 1.41 -6.89 -22.01
CA ALA A 316 1.89 -6.56 -20.69
C ALA A 316 1.87 -7.80 -19.80
N LEU A 317 2.95 -8.00 -19.03
CA LEU A 317 3.08 -9.05 -18.01
C LEU A 317 3.70 -8.37 -16.79
N PHE A 318 3.07 -8.50 -15.63
CA PHE A 318 3.59 -7.92 -14.40
C PHE A 318 3.02 -8.62 -13.15
N PRO A 319 3.78 -8.69 -12.06
CA PRO A 319 3.29 -9.11 -10.76
C PRO A 319 2.50 -7.98 -10.08
N ASN A 320 1.55 -8.36 -9.24
CA ASN A 320 0.90 -7.49 -8.27
C ASN A 320 0.90 -8.21 -6.91
N PHE A 321 2.02 -8.09 -6.19
CA PHE A 321 2.23 -8.65 -4.87
C PHE A 321 2.22 -7.50 -3.88
N SER A 322 1.23 -7.47 -3.01
CA SER A 322 1.05 -6.37 -2.06
C SER A 322 1.47 -6.74 -0.64
N ARG A 323 1.83 -5.71 0.11
CA ARG A 323 2.10 -5.81 1.54
C ARG A 323 0.81 -5.49 2.27
N ASN A 324 0.26 -6.45 3.01
CA ASN A 324 -1.05 -6.31 3.64
C ASN A 324 -1.02 -6.73 5.10
N ARG A 325 -1.98 -6.23 5.89
CA ARG A 325 -2.13 -6.63 7.30
C ARG A 325 -2.51 -8.09 7.47
N ASP A 326 -3.35 -8.60 6.58
CA ASP A 326 -3.77 -9.99 6.56
C ASP A 326 -3.27 -10.69 5.30
N PRO A 327 -3.28 -12.03 5.25
CA PRO A 327 -2.93 -12.79 4.07
C PRO A 327 -3.75 -12.34 2.86
N ASN A 328 -3.08 -11.94 1.77
CA ASN A 328 -3.69 -11.47 0.55
C ASN A 328 -3.15 -12.24 -0.67
N LEU A 329 -3.41 -11.80 -1.86
CA LEU A 329 -3.08 -12.46 -3.11
C LEU A 329 -1.72 -12.04 -3.66
N ASN A 330 -0.95 -13.01 -4.12
CA ASN A 330 0.20 -12.84 -5.00
C ASN A 330 -0.28 -13.04 -6.43
N ILE A 331 -0.42 -11.97 -7.21
CA ILE A 331 -1.08 -11.99 -8.51
C ILE A 331 -0.06 -11.82 -9.63
N VAL A 332 -0.16 -12.61 -10.70
CA VAL A 332 0.45 -12.30 -11.99
C VAL A 332 -0.65 -11.99 -13.00
N ILE A 333 -0.46 -10.92 -13.77
CA ILE A 333 -1.42 -10.47 -14.77
C ILE A 333 -0.74 -10.44 -16.13
N ALA A 334 -1.39 -11.07 -17.12
CA ALA A 334 -0.98 -11.06 -18.51
C ALA A 334 -2.09 -10.46 -19.39
N MET A 335 -1.77 -9.39 -20.14
CA MET A 335 -2.61 -8.89 -21.22
C MET A 335 -2.21 -9.59 -22.51
N VAL A 336 -3.00 -10.57 -22.93
CA VAL A 336 -2.69 -11.44 -24.07
C VAL A 336 -3.18 -10.80 -25.37
N LYS A 337 -2.36 -10.78 -26.43
CA LYS A 337 -2.72 -10.09 -27.67
C LYS A 337 -3.81 -10.82 -28.47
N ASN A 338 -3.82 -12.16 -28.46
CA ASN A 338 -4.79 -12.98 -29.17
C ASN A 338 -5.43 -13.98 -28.24
N GLN A 339 -6.73 -14.14 -28.30
CA GLN A 339 -7.45 -15.10 -27.47
C GLN A 339 -6.95 -16.56 -27.67
N ALA A 340 -6.54 -16.92 -28.88
CA ALA A 340 -5.98 -18.24 -29.18
C ALA A 340 -4.66 -18.55 -28.43
N ASP A 341 -3.95 -17.52 -27.97
CA ASP A 341 -2.69 -17.65 -27.23
C ASP A 341 -2.88 -17.77 -25.72
N VAL A 342 -4.09 -17.59 -25.19
CA VAL A 342 -4.36 -17.56 -23.73
C VAL A 342 -3.89 -18.86 -23.05
N ASP A 343 -4.23 -20.02 -23.59
CA ASP A 343 -3.84 -21.30 -23.01
C ASP A 343 -2.33 -21.54 -23.06
N TYR A 344 -1.67 -21.06 -24.11
CA TYR A 344 -0.22 -21.11 -24.20
C TYR A 344 0.43 -20.22 -23.11
N VAL A 345 -0.05 -18.97 -22.97
CA VAL A 345 0.47 -18.04 -21.95
C VAL A 345 0.25 -18.60 -20.54
N ARG A 346 -0.94 -19.15 -20.26
CA ARG A 346 -1.24 -19.82 -18.99
C ARG A 346 -0.22 -20.91 -18.67
N LYS A 347 0.03 -21.82 -19.63
CA LYS A 347 0.99 -22.91 -19.48
C LYS A 347 2.43 -22.42 -19.24
N GLU A 348 2.83 -21.33 -19.88
CA GLU A 348 4.18 -20.77 -19.66
C GLU A 348 4.32 -20.12 -18.29
N ILE A 349 3.26 -19.46 -17.76
CA ILE A 349 3.22 -18.98 -16.38
C ILE A 349 3.32 -20.16 -15.39
N GLU A 350 2.50 -21.18 -15.57
CA GLU A 350 2.50 -22.41 -14.72
C GLU A 350 3.85 -23.13 -14.77
N LYS A 351 4.45 -23.24 -15.95
CA LYS A 351 5.78 -23.83 -16.13
C LYS A 351 6.86 -23.03 -15.40
N THR A 352 6.75 -21.70 -15.42
CA THR A 352 7.67 -20.83 -14.68
C THR A 352 7.52 -21.04 -13.18
N VAL A 353 6.31 -21.07 -12.66
CA VAL A 353 6.04 -21.39 -11.25
C VAL A 353 6.61 -22.76 -10.90
N GLN A 354 6.34 -23.80 -11.72
CA GLN A 354 6.83 -25.14 -11.48
C GLN A 354 8.36 -25.22 -11.48
N LYS A 355 9.05 -24.47 -12.33
CA LYS A 355 10.52 -24.38 -12.33
C LYS A 355 11.04 -23.96 -10.96
N TYR A 356 10.53 -22.88 -10.39
CA TYR A 356 11.00 -22.37 -9.08
C TYR A 356 10.55 -23.25 -7.89
N ARG A 357 9.54 -24.10 -8.07
CA ARG A 357 9.16 -25.12 -7.08
C ARG A 357 10.10 -26.34 -7.09
N THR A 358 10.78 -26.63 -8.19
CA THR A 358 11.58 -27.86 -8.35
C THR A 358 13.08 -27.61 -8.47
N GLU A 359 13.48 -26.46 -8.97
CA GLU A 359 14.87 -26.13 -9.24
C GLU A 359 15.37 -25.04 -8.31
N LEU A 360 16.66 -25.08 -7.95
CA LEU A 360 17.30 -23.98 -7.24
C LEU A 360 17.63 -22.85 -8.22
N MET A 361 17.39 -21.62 -7.78
CA MET A 361 17.79 -20.42 -8.49
C MET A 361 19.31 -20.26 -8.47
N ASP A 362 19.89 -19.70 -9.52
CA ASP A 362 21.30 -19.33 -9.54
C ASP A 362 21.62 -18.22 -8.54
N ASN A 363 22.65 -18.44 -7.72
CA ASN A 363 23.04 -17.48 -6.66
C ASN A 363 23.36 -16.10 -7.21
N LYS A 364 24.05 -15.99 -8.37
CA LYS A 364 24.43 -14.70 -8.95
C LYS A 364 23.18 -13.91 -9.40
N LYS A 365 22.17 -14.62 -9.97
CA LYS A 365 20.90 -14.00 -10.31
C LYS A 365 20.17 -13.49 -9.07
N LEU A 366 20.16 -14.26 -7.98
CA LEU A 366 19.54 -13.84 -6.71
C LEU A 366 20.25 -12.62 -6.11
N ASP A 367 21.58 -12.61 -6.08
CA ASP A 367 22.37 -11.49 -5.55
C ASP A 367 22.21 -10.22 -6.40
N ALA A 368 22.10 -10.36 -7.72
CA ALA A 368 21.82 -9.25 -8.61
C ALA A 368 20.40 -8.68 -8.35
N LEU A 369 19.40 -9.53 -8.13
CA LEU A 369 18.05 -9.09 -7.77
C LEU A 369 18.03 -8.35 -6.43
N LYS A 370 18.64 -8.92 -5.37
CA LYS A 370 18.74 -8.26 -4.06
C LYS A 370 19.37 -6.87 -4.16
N SER A 371 20.45 -6.76 -4.93
CA SER A 371 21.11 -5.49 -5.20
C SER A 371 20.19 -4.52 -5.94
N ASN A 372 19.49 -4.99 -6.98
CA ASN A 372 18.53 -4.18 -7.74
C ASN A 372 17.42 -3.65 -6.84
N LEU A 373 16.77 -4.50 -6.03
CA LEU A 373 15.71 -4.12 -5.11
C LEU A 373 16.18 -3.07 -4.11
N LYS A 374 17.38 -3.28 -3.54
CA LYS A 374 18.01 -2.32 -2.62
C LYS A 374 18.22 -0.95 -3.28
N TYR A 375 18.89 -0.92 -4.43
CA TYR A 375 19.21 0.34 -5.10
C TYR A 375 17.97 1.03 -5.67
N SER A 376 16.98 0.29 -6.19
CA SER A 376 15.71 0.84 -6.64
C SER A 376 14.95 1.53 -5.51
N PHE A 377 14.93 0.92 -4.33
CA PHE A 377 14.37 1.54 -3.13
C PHE A 377 15.08 2.86 -2.79
N LEU A 378 16.41 2.84 -2.67
CA LEU A 378 17.19 4.04 -2.33
C LEU A 378 17.01 5.16 -3.37
N MET A 379 17.04 4.82 -4.66
CA MET A 379 16.83 5.79 -5.75
C MET A 379 15.39 6.33 -5.77
N GLY A 380 14.43 5.56 -5.28
CA GLY A 380 13.05 5.99 -5.10
C GLY A 380 12.86 7.09 -4.04
N LEU A 381 13.82 7.25 -3.11
CA LEU A 381 13.75 8.22 -1.99
C LEU A 381 14.34 9.59 -2.34
N ASN A 382 14.13 10.09 -3.54
CA ASN A 382 14.81 11.28 -4.08
C ASN A 382 14.11 12.62 -3.81
N SER A 383 13.00 12.64 -3.09
CA SER A 383 12.28 13.86 -2.68
C SER A 383 11.44 13.61 -1.43
N ALA A 384 11.09 14.68 -0.70
CA ALA A 384 10.24 14.60 0.49
C ALA A 384 8.92 13.88 0.20
N ALA A 385 8.27 14.18 -0.93
CA ALA A 385 7.02 13.55 -1.33
C ALA A 385 7.19 12.04 -1.60
N ARG A 386 8.29 11.62 -2.26
CA ARG A 386 8.55 10.21 -2.54
C ARG A 386 8.93 9.43 -1.27
N VAL A 387 9.70 10.04 -0.38
CA VAL A 387 10.00 9.45 0.95
C VAL A 387 8.70 9.24 1.71
N ALA A 388 7.89 10.30 1.86
CA ALA A 388 6.63 10.21 2.59
C ALA A 388 5.69 9.16 1.97
N ASN A 389 5.41 9.24 0.67
CA ASN A 389 4.50 8.31 -0.01
C ASN A 389 4.97 6.86 0.08
N GLY A 390 6.28 6.60 -0.05
CA GLY A 390 6.85 5.25 0.04
C GLY A 390 6.72 4.60 1.43
N LEU A 391 6.59 5.41 2.47
CA LEU A 391 6.45 4.93 3.85
C LEU A 391 4.99 4.72 4.28
N THR A 392 4.00 5.34 3.62
CA THR A 392 2.61 5.35 4.09
C THR A 392 2.03 3.97 4.32
N ARG A 393 2.26 3.02 3.40
CA ARG A 393 1.73 1.65 3.53
C ARG A 393 2.38 0.89 4.70
N ILE A 394 3.69 1.03 4.86
CA ILE A 394 4.41 0.41 6.00
C ILE A 394 3.91 0.99 7.31
N ILE A 395 3.77 2.32 7.39
CA ILE A 395 3.22 3.01 8.56
C ILE A 395 1.79 2.53 8.86
N ALA A 396 0.94 2.41 7.86
CA ALA A 396 -0.43 1.94 8.05
C ALA A 396 -0.48 0.53 8.63
N ILE A 397 0.37 -0.37 8.15
CA ILE A 397 0.40 -1.77 8.59
C ILE A 397 1.03 -1.90 9.98
N THR A 398 2.20 -1.28 10.21
CA THR A 398 3.03 -1.51 11.39
C THR A 398 2.95 -0.41 12.46
N GLY A 399 2.47 0.77 12.10
CA GLY A 399 2.47 1.96 12.95
C GLY A 399 3.83 2.67 13.03
N GLY A 400 4.83 2.26 12.25
CA GLY A 400 6.18 2.84 12.24
C GLY A 400 6.93 2.58 10.94
N ILE A 401 8.23 2.88 10.91
CA ILE A 401 9.06 2.73 9.72
C ILE A 401 10.20 1.71 9.86
N ASP A 402 10.45 1.18 11.05
CA ASP A 402 11.50 0.20 11.36
C ASP A 402 11.37 -1.10 10.54
N ALA A 403 10.17 -1.41 10.08
CA ALA A 403 9.90 -2.54 9.19
C ALA A 403 10.63 -2.44 7.84
N VAL A 404 11.04 -1.24 7.42
CA VAL A 404 11.87 -1.05 6.20
C VAL A 404 13.22 -1.73 6.40
N ASP A 405 13.91 -1.38 7.48
CA ASP A 405 15.24 -1.92 7.76
C ASP A 405 15.19 -3.42 8.02
N LYS A 406 14.18 -3.89 8.76
CA LYS A 406 13.95 -5.33 8.99
C LYS A 406 13.77 -6.10 7.67
N TYR A 407 12.95 -5.56 6.75
CA TYR A 407 12.73 -6.21 5.46
C TYR A 407 14.02 -6.38 4.66
N TYR A 408 14.84 -5.33 4.54
CA TYR A 408 16.07 -5.39 3.77
C TYR A 408 17.17 -6.18 4.46
N ALA A 409 17.23 -6.18 5.79
CA ALA A 409 18.11 -7.07 6.56
C ALA A 409 17.74 -8.53 6.30
N THR A 410 16.46 -8.89 6.32
CA THR A 410 15.98 -10.24 5.99
C THR A 410 16.27 -10.58 4.53
N LEU A 411 15.97 -9.66 3.59
CA LEU A 411 16.24 -9.85 2.16
C LEU A 411 17.71 -10.21 1.89
N ALA A 412 18.65 -9.57 2.59
CA ALA A 412 20.07 -9.86 2.43
C ALA A 412 20.42 -11.32 2.76
N THR A 413 19.67 -11.98 3.64
CA THR A 413 19.90 -13.35 4.10
C THR A 413 19.17 -14.44 3.29
N ILE A 414 18.32 -14.07 2.33
CA ILE A 414 17.55 -15.03 1.51
C ILE A 414 18.50 -15.85 0.64
N THR A 415 18.25 -17.15 0.57
CA THR A 415 19.00 -18.13 -0.23
C THR A 415 18.15 -18.72 -1.34
N PRO A 416 18.75 -19.40 -2.34
CA PRO A 416 17.97 -20.14 -3.34
C PRO A 416 17.05 -21.22 -2.75
N GLU A 417 17.43 -21.82 -1.63
CA GLU A 417 16.63 -22.80 -0.89
C GLU A 417 15.38 -22.13 -0.29
N ASP A 418 15.53 -20.92 0.30
CA ASP A 418 14.39 -20.14 0.83
C ASP A 418 13.40 -19.81 -0.31
N ILE A 419 13.89 -19.44 -1.50
CA ILE A 419 13.06 -19.15 -2.68
C ILE A 419 12.29 -20.42 -3.12
N LYS A 420 12.99 -21.54 -3.24
CA LYS A 420 12.36 -22.82 -3.62
C LYS A 420 11.31 -23.24 -2.60
N GLN A 421 11.65 -23.20 -1.32
CA GLN A 421 10.73 -23.55 -0.22
C GLN A 421 9.46 -22.67 -0.24
N ALA A 422 9.61 -21.37 -0.45
CA ALA A 422 8.48 -20.46 -0.56
C ALA A 422 7.60 -20.77 -1.80
N ALA A 423 8.24 -21.09 -2.95
CA ALA A 423 7.49 -21.47 -4.14
C ALA A 423 6.72 -22.80 -3.95
N GLU A 424 7.34 -23.81 -3.31
CA GLU A 424 6.70 -25.07 -2.99
C GLU A 424 5.48 -24.91 -2.08
N THR A 425 5.57 -24.02 -1.08
CA THR A 425 4.55 -23.82 -0.05
C THR A 425 3.39 -22.95 -0.53
N TYR A 426 3.67 -21.84 -1.24
CA TYR A 426 2.67 -20.81 -1.52
C TYR A 426 2.12 -20.83 -2.95
N PHE A 427 2.85 -21.36 -3.93
CA PHE A 427 2.41 -21.36 -5.33
C PHE A 427 1.86 -22.74 -5.74
N THR A 428 0.80 -23.16 -5.05
CA THR A 428 0.17 -24.48 -5.23
C THR A 428 -1.26 -24.36 -5.75
N ASP A 429 -1.77 -25.44 -6.34
CA ASP A 429 -3.15 -25.49 -6.86
C ASP A 429 -4.20 -25.26 -5.77
N LYS A 430 -3.91 -25.65 -4.53
CA LYS A 430 -4.79 -25.40 -3.38
C LYS A 430 -4.90 -23.92 -2.98
N ARG A 431 -4.03 -23.06 -3.50
CA ARG A 431 -3.99 -21.63 -3.23
C ARG A 431 -4.31 -20.79 -4.46
N LYS A 432 -4.49 -21.44 -5.63
CA LYS A 432 -4.62 -20.78 -6.93
C LYS A 432 -6.05 -20.32 -7.20
N THR A 433 -6.18 -19.09 -7.66
CA THR A 433 -7.41 -18.53 -8.25
C THR A 433 -7.06 -17.92 -9.60
N GLU A 434 -7.87 -18.22 -10.62
CA GLU A 434 -7.66 -17.73 -11.98
C GLU A 434 -8.90 -17.00 -12.50
N ILE A 435 -8.69 -15.83 -13.09
CA ILE A 435 -9.74 -15.09 -13.80
C ILE A 435 -9.26 -14.78 -15.22
N LEU A 436 -10.13 -15.07 -16.17
CA LEU A 436 -9.94 -14.68 -17.56
C LEU A 436 -11.06 -13.71 -17.97
N VAL A 437 -10.71 -12.47 -18.30
CA VAL A 437 -11.63 -11.50 -18.90
C VAL A 437 -11.49 -11.54 -20.42
N LEU A 438 -12.64 -11.70 -21.11
CA LEU A 438 -12.72 -11.66 -22.56
C LEU A 438 -13.69 -10.56 -23.00
N GLY A 439 -13.37 -9.84 -24.07
CA GLY A 439 -14.31 -8.93 -24.71
C GLY A 439 -15.46 -9.64 -25.45
N GLU A 440 -16.57 -8.94 -25.63
CA GLU A 440 -17.69 -9.34 -26.49
C GLU A 440 -17.51 -8.82 -27.92
#